data_3f07819ae7b6eeb700b2d73e714fa042
#
_entry.id   3f07819ae7b6eeb700b2d73e714fa042
#
_cell.length_a   1.000
_cell.length_b   1.000
_cell.length_c   1.000
_cell.angle_alpha   90.00
_cell.angle_beta   90.00
_cell.angle_gamma   90.00
#
_symmetry.space_group_name_H-M   'P 1'
#
loop_
_entity.id
_entity.type
_entity.pdbx_description
1 polymer ?
#
loop_
_entity_poly.entity_id
_entity_poly.type
_entity_poly.pdbx_seq_one_letter_code
_entity_poly.pdbx_strand_id
1 'polypeptide(L)'
;MKSYILMAAMILAATSCSSILNNDDDQGKLVIHFSRPETKADRDVPDSSVFILNVRKAGGETVYSGRYGDMPEELIVDAGTYEIDARSGEFTRPLFDSPQFGDSKTVEVRAGATVKVDLRCFQINCGIRLRIAPEFLVNYPQGVMFVQSVDGRLMYGYSEKRIAYFNPGEVSVVLDDAGKEDVLMTRNLEPREILEVSVSAPATGVSGTISVSIDTTRTWVNEEFTIGQGDDKGRDLSGAVGVADARNMTGATGVWVYGYIIGSASPFQKDSVSTTNLAIAGRASITSKDACMSVELKKGRMRDELNAHDNPGNIGRKLFVKGDIAKYYGIPGVKNISDYVIQ
;
A
#
# COMPACT_ATOMS: atom_id res chain seq x y z
N MET A 1 -82.28 -53.62 -34.83
CA MET A 1 -81.91 -52.54 -35.66
C MET A 1 -81.38 -51.42 -34.80
N LYS A 2 -80.28 -50.90 -35.06
CA LYS A 2 -79.44 -49.87 -34.48
C LYS A 2 -78.30 -50.43 -33.56
N SER A 3 -77.17 -50.70 -34.23
CA SER A 3 -75.83 -50.88 -33.64
C SER A 3 -75.39 -49.62 -33.00
N TYR A 4 -74.88 -49.69 -31.79
CA TYR A 4 -74.07 -48.65 -31.17
C TYR A 4 -72.64 -49.16 -31.06
N ILE A 5 -71.78 -48.53 -31.85
CA ILE A 5 -70.33 -48.72 -31.80
C ILE A 5 -69.79 -47.89 -30.61
N LEU A 6 -69.26 -48.59 -29.60
CA LEU A 6 -68.53 -47.91 -28.50
C LEU A 6 -67.08 -47.69 -28.93
N MET A 7 -66.75 -46.44 -29.10
CA MET A 7 -65.35 -46.01 -29.39
C MET A 7 -64.66 -45.79 -28.07
N ALA A 8 -63.77 -46.69 -27.69
CA ALA A 8 -62.89 -46.51 -26.51
C ALA A 8 -61.74 -45.60 -26.87
N ALA A 9 -61.70 -44.38 -26.31
CA ALA A 9 -60.58 -43.48 -26.42
C ALA A 9 -59.51 -43.89 -25.40
N MET A 10 -58.35 -44.32 -25.90
CA MET A 10 -57.16 -44.63 -25.11
C MET A 10 -56.41 -43.34 -24.85
N ILE A 11 -56.48 -42.84 -23.64
CA ILE A 11 -55.68 -41.73 -23.19
C ILE A 11 -54.27 -42.22 -22.85
N LEU A 12 -53.27 -41.97 -23.70
CA LEU A 12 -51.87 -42.16 -23.36
C LEU A 12 -51.47 -41.00 -22.41
N ALA A 13 -51.33 -41.34 -21.16
CA ALA A 13 -50.62 -40.42 -20.21
C ALA A 13 -49.12 -40.49 -20.49
N ALA A 14 -48.61 -39.50 -21.18
CA ALA A 14 -47.17 -39.25 -21.27
C ALA A 14 -46.67 -38.76 -19.92
N THR A 15 -46.14 -39.66 -19.10
CA THR A 15 -45.33 -39.27 -17.94
C THR A 15 -44.02 -38.71 -18.46
N SER A 16 -43.96 -37.37 -18.56
CA SER A 16 -42.72 -36.64 -18.72
C SER A 16 -41.92 -36.80 -17.41
N CYS A 17 -41.02 -37.77 -17.36
CA CYS A 17 -39.92 -37.75 -16.42
C CYS A 17 -39.02 -36.59 -16.86
N SER A 18 -39.15 -35.42 -16.23
CA SER A 18 -38.08 -34.45 -16.19
C SER A 18 -36.97 -35.06 -15.34
N SER A 19 -36.06 -35.78 -15.99
CA SER A 19 -34.74 -36.02 -15.39
C SER A 19 -34.14 -34.64 -15.13
N ILE A 20 -34.05 -34.26 -13.85
CA ILE A 20 -33.13 -33.21 -13.41
C ILE A 20 -31.76 -33.78 -13.78
N LEU A 21 -31.27 -33.39 -14.96
CA LEU A 21 -29.86 -33.53 -15.30
C LEU A 21 -29.12 -32.62 -14.32
N ASN A 22 -28.58 -33.22 -13.25
CA ASN A 22 -27.49 -32.58 -12.54
C ASN A 22 -26.40 -32.42 -13.58
N ASN A 23 -26.17 -31.17 -14.01
CA ASN A 23 -25.09 -30.82 -14.92
C ASN A 23 -23.75 -30.86 -14.17
N ASP A 24 -23.30 -32.05 -13.77
CA ASP A 24 -21.92 -32.25 -13.27
C ASP A 24 -20.88 -31.89 -14.34
N ASP A 25 -21.31 -31.85 -15.63
CA ASP A 25 -20.45 -31.51 -16.76
C ASP A 25 -20.06 -30.04 -16.83
N ASP A 26 -20.77 -29.14 -16.14
CA ASP A 26 -20.48 -27.69 -16.11
C ASP A 26 -19.76 -27.22 -14.83
N GLN A 27 -19.40 -28.15 -13.95
CA GLN A 27 -18.76 -27.83 -12.68
C GLN A 27 -17.25 -28.07 -12.71
N GLY A 28 -16.53 -27.25 -11.94
CA GLY A 28 -15.12 -27.40 -11.64
C GLY A 28 -14.86 -27.35 -10.16
N LYS A 29 -13.60 -27.33 -9.75
CA LYS A 29 -13.16 -27.35 -8.37
C LYS A 29 -12.25 -26.17 -8.07
N LEU A 30 -12.44 -25.53 -6.91
CA LEU A 30 -11.52 -24.59 -6.31
C LEU A 30 -10.85 -25.24 -5.10
N VAL A 31 -9.52 -25.18 -5.07
CA VAL A 31 -8.67 -25.59 -3.95
C VAL A 31 -7.90 -24.36 -3.51
N ILE A 32 -8.20 -23.84 -2.32
CA ILE A 32 -7.64 -22.59 -1.82
C ILE A 32 -6.62 -22.90 -0.73
N HIS A 33 -5.41 -22.37 -0.89
CA HIS A 33 -4.34 -22.50 0.08
C HIS A 33 -3.87 -21.14 0.55
N PHE A 34 -3.41 -21.07 1.80
CA PHE A 34 -2.70 -19.92 2.32
C PHE A 34 -1.20 -20.22 2.33
N SER A 35 -0.41 -19.41 1.66
CA SER A 35 1.04 -19.43 1.76
C SER A 35 1.50 -18.30 2.68
N ARG A 36 2.40 -18.62 3.63
CA ARG A 36 3.03 -17.60 4.47
C ARG A 36 4.11 -16.88 3.65
N PRO A 37 4.09 -15.53 3.58
CA PRO A 37 5.23 -14.80 3.05
C PRO A 37 6.44 -15.00 3.98
N GLU A 38 7.60 -15.32 3.43
CA GLU A 38 8.86 -15.49 4.18
C GLU A 38 9.50 -14.14 4.52
N THR A 39 8.88 -13.33 5.38
CA THR A 39 9.44 -12.05 5.81
C THR A 39 9.58 -11.98 7.33
N LYS A 40 10.55 -11.20 7.82
CA LYS A 40 10.77 -11.01 9.28
C LYS A 40 9.56 -10.39 10.01
N ALA A 41 8.58 -9.94 9.27
CA ALA A 41 7.33 -9.36 9.74
C ALA A 41 6.24 -10.36 10.09
N ASP A 42 6.42 -11.59 9.70
CA ASP A 42 5.38 -12.63 9.84
C ASP A 42 5.07 -13.04 11.27
N ARG A 43 5.71 -12.41 12.26
CA ARG A 43 5.52 -12.78 13.68
C ARG A 43 4.11 -12.52 14.20
N ASP A 44 3.39 -11.58 13.56
CA ASP A 44 2.09 -11.11 14.02
C ASP A 44 0.93 -11.54 13.11
N VAL A 45 1.19 -12.34 12.07
CA VAL A 45 0.12 -12.85 11.20
C VAL A 45 -0.68 -13.89 11.97
N PRO A 46 -2.00 -13.71 12.14
CA PRO A 46 -2.85 -14.68 12.80
C PRO A 46 -2.84 -16.04 12.08
N ASP A 47 -3.28 -17.09 12.78
CA ASP A 47 -3.47 -18.41 12.17
C ASP A 47 -4.46 -18.29 10.99
N SER A 48 -4.09 -18.87 9.86
CA SER A 48 -4.92 -18.80 8.64
C SER A 48 -6.32 -19.39 8.82
N SER A 49 -6.49 -20.36 9.72
CA SER A 49 -7.79 -21.00 10.00
C SER A 49 -8.86 -20.02 10.48
N VAL A 50 -8.46 -18.89 11.11
CA VAL A 50 -9.41 -17.89 11.62
C VAL A 50 -9.73 -16.79 10.59
N PHE A 51 -9.06 -16.77 9.44
CA PHE A 51 -9.34 -15.77 8.40
C PHE A 51 -10.76 -15.92 7.86
N ILE A 52 -11.42 -14.79 7.64
CA ILE A 52 -12.70 -14.71 6.95
C ILE A 52 -12.41 -14.85 5.44
N LEU A 53 -12.99 -15.87 4.83
CA LEU A 53 -12.87 -16.15 3.41
C LEU A 53 -14.23 -15.95 2.74
N ASN A 54 -14.24 -15.19 1.65
CA ASN A 54 -15.40 -15.00 0.79
C ASN A 54 -15.04 -15.46 -0.63
N VAL A 55 -15.86 -16.33 -1.19
CA VAL A 55 -15.76 -16.76 -2.59
C VAL A 55 -17.06 -16.38 -3.28
N ARG A 56 -16.97 -15.50 -4.28
CA ARG A 56 -18.11 -14.98 -5.03
C ARG A 56 -17.92 -15.22 -6.52
N LYS A 57 -18.97 -15.64 -7.19
CA LYS A 57 -19.01 -15.70 -8.66
C LYS A 57 -19.13 -14.25 -9.19
N ALA A 58 -18.49 -13.95 -10.30
CA ALA A 58 -18.69 -12.70 -11.01
C ALA A 58 -20.18 -12.57 -11.37
N GLY A 59 -20.81 -11.47 -10.93
CA GLY A 59 -22.27 -11.31 -11.00
C GLY A 59 -22.97 -11.37 -9.63
N GLY A 60 -22.23 -11.70 -8.55
CA GLY A 60 -22.66 -11.43 -7.17
C GLY A 60 -23.13 -12.63 -6.34
N GLU A 61 -23.21 -13.84 -6.90
CA GLU A 61 -23.53 -15.05 -6.13
C GLU A 61 -22.39 -15.42 -5.18
N THR A 62 -22.69 -15.56 -3.87
CA THR A 62 -21.74 -16.02 -2.87
C THR A 62 -21.77 -17.54 -2.79
N VAL A 63 -20.62 -18.16 -3.10
CA VAL A 63 -20.44 -19.62 -3.06
C VAL A 63 -19.99 -20.07 -1.67
N TYR A 64 -19.14 -19.28 -1.04
CA TYR A 64 -18.67 -19.53 0.31
C TYR A 64 -18.47 -18.22 1.05
N SER A 65 -18.88 -18.17 2.30
CA SER A 65 -18.58 -17.08 3.23
C SER A 65 -18.48 -17.65 4.63
N GLY A 66 -17.28 -17.58 5.22
CA GLY A 66 -17.02 -18.16 6.53
C GLY A 66 -15.54 -18.15 6.87
N ARG A 67 -15.18 -18.87 7.94
CA ARG A 67 -13.76 -19.04 8.29
C ARG A 67 -13.09 -20.01 7.33
N TYR A 68 -11.84 -19.72 6.97
CA TYR A 68 -11.06 -20.63 6.13
C TYR A 68 -10.93 -22.03 6.73
N GLY A 69 -10.76 -22.14 8.06
CA GLY A 69 -10.68 -23.43 8.74
C GLY A 69 -11.94 -24.30 8.68
N ASP A 70 -13.09 -23.69 8.37
CA ASP A 70 -14.37 -24.38 8.23
C ASP A 70 -14.71 -24.72 6.77
N MET A 71 -13.87 -24.28 5.82
CA MET A 71 -14.07 -24.51 4.39
C MET A 71 -13.75 -25.95 4.02
N PRO A 72 -14.56 -26.60 3.13
CA PRO A 72 -14.19 -27.88 2.54
C PRO A 72 -12.84 -27.81 1.82
N GLU A 73 -12.07 -28.90 1.78
CA GLU A 73 -10.80 -28.97 1.06
C GLU A 73 -10.95 -28.63 -0.43
N GLU A 74 -12.09 -28.98 -1.02
CA GLU A 74 -12.45 -28.66 -2.40
C GLU A 74 -13.85 -28.01 -2.42
N LEU A 75 -13.99 -26.83 -3.01
CA LEU A 75 -15.27 -26.24 -3.35
C LEU A 75 -15.65 -26.65 -4.77
N ILE A 76 -16.77 -27.35 -4.91
CA ILE A 76 -17.37 -27.63 -6.22
C ILE A 76 -18.19 -26.43 -6.63
N VAL A 77 -17.88 -25.87 -7.79
CA VAL A 77 -18.45 -24.61 -8.28
C VAL A 77 -18.74 -24.72 -9.79
N ASP A 78 -19.74 -24.02 -10.27
CA ASP A 78 -20.03 -23.95 -11.70
C ASP A 78 -18.86 -23.30 -12.46
N ALA A 79 -18.71 -23.59 -13.74
CA ALA A 79 -17.74 -22.88 -14.57
C ALA A 79 -18.03 -21.36 -14.57
N GLY A 80 -16.98 -20.57 -14.46
CA GLY A 80 -17.09 -19.11 -14.40
C GLY A 80 -15.89 -18.43 -13.76
N THR A 81 -16.00 -17.11 -13.60
CA THR A 81 -14.99 -16.27 -12.92
C THR A 81 -15.39 -16.09 -11.46
N TYR A 82 -14.43 -16.23 -10.57
CA TYR A 82 -14.61 -16.13 -9.14
C TYR A 82 -13.67 -15.09 -8.54
N GLU A 83 -14.21 -14.27 -7.64
CA GLU A 83 -13.47 -13.38 -6.75
C GLU A 83 -13.33 -14.07 -5.40
N ILE A 84 -12.09 -14.20 -4.93
CA ILE A 84 -11.72 -14.83 -3.67
C ILE A 84 -11.06 -13.76 -2.83
N ASP A 85 -11.67 -13.44 -1.68
CA ASP A 85 -11.18 -12.43 -0.75
C ASP A 85 -10.98 -13.07 0.63
N ALA A 86 -9.79 -12.89 1.20
CA ALA A 86 -9.45 -13.37 2.53
C ALA A 86 -8.97 -12.23 3.43
N ARG A 87 -9.47 -12.17 4.67
CA ARG A 87 -9.13 -11.14 5.65
C ARG A 87 -8.97 -11.73 7.04
N SER A 88 -7.99 -11.24 7.80
CA SER A 88 -7.78 -11.67 9.19
C SER A 88 -8.90 -11.23 10.16
N GLY A 89 -9.74 -10.28 9.77
CA GLY A 89 -10.87 -9.78 10.54
C GLY A 89 -11.54 -8.58 9.88
N GLU A 90 -12.59 -8.07 10.50
CA GLU A 90 -13.28 -6.86 10.10
C GLU A 90 -12.54 -5.62 10.65
N PHE A 91 -12.40 -4.59 9.81
CA PHE A 91 -11.77 -3.33 10.18
C PHE A 91 -12.61 -2.16 9.66
N THR A 92 -13.48 -1.65 10.52
CA THR A 92 -14.46 -0.62 10.18
C THR A 92 -14.17 0.76 10.76
N ARG A 93 -13.18 0.86 11.64
CA ARG A 93 -12.76 2.11 12.30
C ARG A 93 -11.28 2.01 12.70
N PRO A 94 -10.60 3.14 12.90
CA PRO A 94 -9.24 3.15 13.43
C PRO A 94 -9.14 2.47 14.79
N LEU A 95 -8.07 1.68 14.99
CA LEU A 95 -7.81 0.95 16.23
C LEU A 95 -6.29 0.91 16.51
N PHE A 96 -5.93 0.90 17.79
CA PHE A 96 -4.55 0.62 18.21
C PHE A 96 -4.25 -0.89 18.13
N ASP A 97 -2.99 -1.22 17.77
CA ASP A 97 -2.47 -2.58 17.69
C ASP A 97 -3.36 -3.57 16.94
N SER A 98 -3.96 -3.11 15.84
CA SER A 98 -4.89 -3.90 15.06
C SER A 98 -4.46 -4.00 13.59
N PRO A 99 -3.31 -4.65 13.28
CA PRO A 99 -2.93 -4.93 11.91
C PRO A 99 -3.94 -5.86 11.27
N GLN A 100 -4.32 -5.58 10.02
CA GLN A 100 -5.19 -6.42 9.21
C GLN A 100 -4.40 -7.07 8.10
N PHE A 101 -4.63 -8.34 7.88
CA PHE A 101 -3.97 -9.12 6.83
C PHE A 101 -5.02 -9.62 5.85
N GLY A 102 -4.67 -9.67 4.58
CA GLY A 102 -5.57 -10.16 3.53
C GLY A 102 -4.89 -10.31 2.19
N ASP A 103 -5.59 -10.98 1.30
CA ASP A 103 -5.28 -11.10 -0.13
C ASP A 103 -6.59 -11.28 -0.92
N SER A 104 -6.59 -10.86 -2.16
CA SER A 104 -7.71 -11.04 -3.07
C SER A 104 -7.22 -11.56 -4.41
N LYS A 105 -7.92 -12.55 -4.96
CA LYS A 105 -7.62 -13.17 -6.26
C LYS A 105 -8.88 -13.29 -7.11
N THR A 106 -8.70 -13.04 -8.39
CA THR A 106 -9.72 -13.38 -9.40
C THR A 106 -9.23 -14.55 -10.22
N VAL A 107 -10.04 -15.60 -10.33
CA VAL A 107 -9.69 -16.83 -11.05
C VAL A 107 -10.82 -17.28 -11.97
N GLU A 108 -10.48 -17.93 -13.07
CA GLU A 108 -11.43 -18.59 -13.98
C GLU A 108 -11.45 -20.08 -13.69
N VAL A 109 -12.64 -20.63 -13.44
CA VAL A 109 -12.88 -22.06 -13.28
C VAL A 109 -13.59 -22.57 -14.53
N ARG A 110 -13.02 -23.58 -15.17
CA ARG A 110 -13.61 -24.26 -16.33
C ARG A 110 -14.21 -25.58 -15.90
N ALA A 111 -15.20 -26.01 -16.64
CA ALA A 111 -15.84 -27.31 -16.44
C ALA A 111 -14.79 -28.45 -16.39
N GLY A 112 -14.92 -29.35 -15.42
CA GLY A 112 -13.99 -30.45 -15.16
C GLY A 112 -12.59 -30.07 -14.64
N ALA A 113 -12.28 -28.77 -14.52
CA ALA A 113 -10.96 -28.31 -14.08
C ALA A 113 -10.87 -28.21 -12.56
N THR A 114 -9.66 -28.46 -12.01
CA THR A 114 -9.30 -28.11 -10.64
C THR A 114 -8.37 -26.91 -10.67
N VAL A 115 -8.80 -25.80 -10.08
CA VAL A 115 -8.04 -24.56 -9.97
C VAL A 115 -7.48 -24.43 -8.56
N LYS A 116 -6.15 -24.37 -8.43
CA LYS A 116 -5.47 -24.12 -7.17
C LYS A 116 -5.20 -22.64 -7.02
N VAL A 117 -5.57 -22.08 -5.88
CA VAL A 117 -5.44 -20.66 -5.56
C VAL A 117 -4.57 -20.49 -4.33
N ASP A 118 -3.42 -19.86 -4.48
CA ASP A 118 -2.53 -19.55 -3.37
C ASP A 118 -2.76 -18.10 -2.93
N LEU A 119 -3.28 -17.90 -1.71
CA LEU A 119 -3.45 -16.61 -1.08
C LEU A 119 -2.20 -16.27 -0.24
N ARG A 120 -1.66 -15.08 -0.47
CA ARG A 120 -0.51 -14.52 0.28
C ARG A 120 -0.98 -13.34 1.08
N CYS A 121 -1.51 -13.60 2.27
CA CYS A 121 -2.09 -12.55 3.09
C CYS A 121 -1.01 -11.64 3.68
N PHE A 122 -0.93 -10.44 3.15
CA PHE A 122 -0.09 -9.36 3.66
C PHE A 122 -0.93 -8.39 4.50
N GLN A 123 -0.26 -7.52 5.25
CA GLN A 123 -0.94 -6.44 5.92
C GLN A 123 -1.63 -5.55 4.87
N ILE A 124 -2.93 -5.32 5.00
CA ILE A 124 -3.76 -4.55 4.06
C ILE A 124 -4.10 -3.16 4.57
N ASN A 125 -3.94 -2.89 5.86
CA ASN A 125 -4.10 -1.56 6.44
C ASN A 125 -2.73 -0.85 6.59
N CYS A 126 -2.78 0.44 6.94
CA CYS A 126 -1.63 1.29 7.21
C CYS A 126 -1.62 1.72 8.67
N GLY A 127 -0.55 2.34 9.14
CA GLY A 127 -0.46 2.76 10.53
C GLY A 127 0.40 3.98 10.79
N ILE A 128 0.13 4.63 11.93
CA ILE A 128 0.97 5.70 12.47
C ILE A 128 1.33 5.38 13.91
N ARG A 129 2.61 5.54 14.25
CA ARG A 129 3.10 5.65 15.61
C ARG A 129 3.52 7.08 15.86
N LEU A 130 2.85 7.74 16.79
CA LEU A 130 3.15 9.12 17.14
C LEU A 130 4.08 9.15 18.36
N ARG A 131 5.16 9.92 18.28
CA ARG A 131 6.04 10.23 19.40
C ARG A 131 5.94 11.71 19.71
N ILE A 132 5.44 12.03 20.90
CA ILE A 132 5.26 13.40 21.34
C ILE A 132 6.39 13.72 22.32
N ALA A 133 7.20 14.74 21.98
CA ALA A 133 8.32 15.16 22.83
C ALA A 133 7.81 15.75 24.16
N PRO A 134 8.49 15.53 25.28
CA PRO A 134 8.07 16.04 26.59
C PRO A 134 7.88 17.57 26.63
N GLU A 135 8.68 18.32 25.86
CA GLU A 135 8.60 19.77 25.75
C GLU A 135 7.28 20.26 25.19
N PHE A 136 6.58 19.39 24.44
CA PHE A 136 5.28 19.70 23.89
C PHE A 136 4.24 19.98 24.98
N LEU A 137 4.25 19.20 26.07
CA LEU A 137 3.36 19.41 27.23
C LEU A 137 3.56 20.75 27.90
N VAL A 138 4.79 21.26 27.92
CA VAL A 138 5.11 22.56 28.53
C VAL A 138 4.51 23.70 27.72
N ASN A 139 4.51 23.58 26.41
CA ASN A 139 4.01 24.63 25.51
C ASN A 139 2.52 24.52 25.22
N TYR A 140 1.97 23.31 25.29
CA TYR A 140 0.56 23.00 25.01
C TYR A 140 -0.03 22.17 26.16
N PRO A 141 -0.19 22.75 27.37
CA PRO A 141 -0.63 22.01 28.56
C PRO A 141 -2.06 21.49 28.47
N GLN A 142 -2.88 22.04 27.56
CA GLN A 142 -4.24 21.61 27.26
C GLN A 142 -4.34 20.92 25.89
N GLY A 143 -3.22 20.79 25.20
CA GLY A 143 -3.16 20.20 23.86
C GLY A 143 -3.43 18.69 23.88
N VAL A 144 -4.31 18.24 22.99
CA VAL A 144 -4.61 16.83 22.78
C VAL A 144 -4.26 16.46 21.32
N MET A 145 -3.47 15.43 21.17
CA MET A 145 -3.09 14.95 19.83
C MET A 145 -4.08 13.88 19.36
N PHE A 146 -4.44 13.98 18.09
CA PHE A 146 -5.25 12.98 17.39
C PHE A 146 -4.54 12.53 16.12
N VAL A 147 -4.78 11.28 15.75
CA VAL A 147 -4.54 10.77 14.40
C VAL A 147 -5.89 10.39 13.81
N GLN A 148 -6.20 10.90 12.63
CA GLN A 148 -7.52 10.78 12.03
C GLN A 148 -7.49 10.45 10.54
N SER A 149 -8.53 9.76 10.10
CA SER A 149 -8.86 9.50 8.69
C SER A 149 -10.36 9.73 8.47
N VAL A 150 -10.84 9.45 7.24
CA VAL A 150 -12.29 9.44 6.96
C VAL A 150 -13.08 8.45 7.82
N ASP A 151 -12.45 7.36 8.28
CA ASP A 151 -13.09 6.29 9.07
C ASP A 151 -13.17 6.63 10.57
N GLY A 152 -12.58 7.72 11.01
CA GLY A 152 -12.59 8.16 12.39
C GLY A 152 -11.25 8.64 12.92
N ARG A 153 -11.18 8.90 14.22
CA ARG A 153 -9.98 9.41 14.87
C ARG A 153 -9.65 8.65 16.15
N LEU A 154 -8.35 8.59 16.45
CA LEU A 154 -7.80 8.07 17.71
C LEU A 154 -7.08 9.18 18.46
N MET A 155 -7.41 9.31 19.75
CA MET A 155 -6.67 10.18 20.64
C MET A 155 -5.30 9.55 20.97
N TYR A 156 -4.24 10.31 20.78
CA TYR A 156 -2.88 9.90 21.08
C TYR A 156 -2.40 10.56 22.36
N GLY A 157 -2.41 9.81 23.43
CA GLY A 157 -1.85 10.27 24.71
C GLY A 157 -0.32 10.38 24.66
N TYR A 158 0.26 11.20 25.51
CA TYR A 158 1.72 11.43 25.55
C TYR A 158 2.52 10.17 25.88
N SER A 159 1.93 9.22 26.59
CA SER A 159 2.56 7.93 26.91
C SER A 159 2.18 6.82 25.94
N GLU A 160 1.35 7.10 24.94
CA GLU A 160 0.94 6.11 23.95
C GLU A 160 2.11 5.70 23.05
N LYS A 161 2.33 4.40 22.89
CA LYS A 161 3.43 3.84 22.11
C LYS A 161 2.95 2.87 21.04
N ARG A 162 1.66 2.52 21.08
CA ARG A 162 1.07 1.59 20.13
C ARG A 162 0.95 2.23 18.75
N ILE A 163 0.85 1.39 17.75
CA ILE A 163 0.56 1.84 16.38
C ILE A 163 -0.94 2.02 16.25
N ALA A 164 -1.36 3.18 15.80
CA ALA A 164 -2.74 3.43 15.37
C ALA A 164 -2.88 2.96 13.92
N TYR A 165 -3.78 2.02 13.65
CA TYR A 165 -4.04 1.48 12.33
C TYR A 165 -5.25 2.14 11.69
N PHE A 166 -5.18 2.31 10.35
CA PHE A 166 -6.17 2.96 9.51
C PHE A 166 -6.35 2.18 8.21
N ASN A 167 -7.50 2.32 7.56
CA ASN A 167 -7.61 1.93 6.15
C ASN A 167 -6.66 2.81 5.31
N PRO A 168 -6.09 2.27 4.22
CA PRO A 168 -5.25 3.05 3.32
C PRO A 168 -5.98 4.29 2.80
N GLY A 169 -5.26 5.39 2.71
CA GLY A 169 -5.80 6.68 2.30
C GLY A 169 -5.23 7.84 3.10
N GLU A 170 -5.93 8.95 3.09
CA GLU A 170 -5.50 10.17 3.78
C GLU A 170 -5.60 10.01 5.30
N VAL A 171 -4.48 10.24 5.99
CA VAL A 171 -4.38 10.24 7.45
C VAL A 171 -3.68 11.53 7.90
N SER A 172 -4.25 12.18 8.91
CA SER A 172 -3.77 13.45 9.45
C SER A 172 -3.41 13.34 10.93
N VAL A 173 -2.37 14.06 11.33
CA VAL A 173 -2.03 14.33 12.73
C VAL A 173 -2.58 15.71 13.08
N VAL A 174 -3.39 15.78 14.12
CA VAL A 174 -4.11 16.99 14.53
C VAL A 174 -3.81 17.30 16.00
N LEU A 175 -3.54 18.55 16.29
CA LEU A 175 -3.51 19.10 17.63
C LEU A 175 -4.84 19.81 17.90
N ASP A 176 -5.52 19.45 18.97
CA ASP A 176 -6.59 20.23 19.56
C ASP A 176 -6.04 20.93 20.81
N ASP A 177 -5.88 22.25 20.75
CA ASP A 177 -5.46 23.07 21.89
C ASP A 177 -6.61 23.95 22.33
N ALA A 178 -7.22 23.55 23.45
CA ALA A 178 -8.36 24.25 24.05
C ALA A 178 -9.56 24.44 23.09
N GLY A 179 -9.83 23.46 22.23
CA GLY A 179 -10.94 23.47 21.26
C GLY A 179 -10.59 24.11 19.92
N LYS A 180 -9.34 24.50 19.71
CA LYS A 180 -8.82 24.92 18.41
C LYS A 180 -8.03 23.77 17.78
N GLU A 181 -8.50 23.27 16.68
CA GLU A 181 -7.83 22.21 15.93
C GLU A 181 -6.85 22.79 14.90
N ASP A 182 -5.59 22.36 14.96
CA ASP A 182 -4.55 22.66 13.97
C ASP A 182 -4.07 21.33 13.36
N VAL A 183 -4.16 21.21 12.03
CA VAL A 183 -3.63 20.04 11.30
C VAL A 183 -2.12 20.21 11.16
N LEU A 184 -1.36 19.33 11.81
CA LEU A 184 0.10 19.40 11.82
C LEU A 184 0.71 18.68 10.61
N MET A 185 0.06 17.63 10.14
CA MET A 185 0.53 16.81 9.02
C MET A 185 -0.65 16.10 8.38
N THR A 186 -0.60 15.94 7.07
CA THR A 186 -1.49 15.06 6.31
C THR A 186 -0.66 14.20 5.36
N ARG A 187 -0.97 12.90 5.28
CA ARG A 187 -0.32 11.93 4.38
C ARG A 187 -1.35 10.98 3.79
N ASN A 188 -1.15 10.63 2.53
CA ASN A 188 -1.83 9.50 1.92
C ASN A 188 -0.99 8.26 2.14
N LEU A 189 -1.52 7.29 2.91
CA LEU A 189 -0.82 6.07 3.29
C LEU A 189 -1.28 4.89 2.44
N GLU A 190 -0.33 4.11 1.99
CA GLU A 190 -0.56 2.89 1.23
C GLU A 190 -0.72 1.67 2.16
N PRO A 191 -1.29 0.55 1.68
CA PRO A 191 -1.26 -0.71 2.42
C PRO A 191 0.15 -1.07 2.88
N ARG A 192 0.31 -1.56 4.10
CA ARG A 192 1.57 -1.94 4.75
C ARG A 192 2.46 -0.77 5.19
N GLU A 193 2.08 0.43 4.90
CA GLU A 193 2.84 1.59 5.32
C GLU A 193 2.60 1.88 6.79
N ILE A 194 3.69 1.97 7.56
CA ILE A 194 3.65 2.38 8.98
C ILE A 194 4.62 3.53 9.16
N LEU A 195 4.10 4.70 9.51
CA LEU A 195 4.91 5.87 9.78
C LEU A 195 5.20 5.99 11.28
N GLU A 196 6.43 6.31 11.60
CA GLU A 196 6.80 6.82 12.92
C GLU A 196 6.94 8.33 12.84
N VAL A 197 6.04 9.06 13.50
CA VAL A 197 5.95 10.52 13.44
C VAL A 197 6.35 11.09 14.79
N SER A 198 7.37 11.95 14.81
CA SER A 198 7.79 12.67 16.00
C SER A 198 7.29 14.11 15.95
N VAL A 199 6.67 14.54 17.05
CA VAL A 199 6.16 15.91 17.21
C VAL A 199 6.90 16.57 18.37
N SER A 200 7.50 17.73 18.11
CA SER A 200 8.16 18.55 19.12
C SER A 200 7.68 19.99 19.04
N ALA A 201 7.70 20.68 20.17
CA ALA A 201 7.44 22.11 20.25
C ALA A 201 8.78 22.88 20.34
N PRO A 202 8.80 24.17 19.95
CA PRO A 202 9.96 25.00 20.18
C PRO A 202 10.29 25.09 21.67
N ALA A 203 11.57 25.36 21.99
CA ALA A 203 11.97 25.55 23.38
C ALA A 203 11.21 26.72 24.01
N THR A 204 10.90 26.61 25.32
CA THR A 204 10.16 27.65 26.07
C THR A 204 10.84 29.01 25.94
N GLY A 205 10.07 30.01 25.51
CA GLY A 205 10.56 31.40 25.33
C GLY A 205 11.19 31.69 23.95
N VAL A 206 11.20 30.72 23.05
CA VAL A 206 11.63 30.88 21.66
C VAL A 206 10.38 30.88 20.77
N SER A 207 10.20 31.96 20.00
CA SER A 207 9.19 31.97 18.95
C SER A 207 9.55 30.94 17.87
N GLY A 208 8.71 29.94 17.69
CA GLY A 208 8.93 28.88 16.70
C GLY A 208 7.66 28.13 16.40
N THR A 209 7.68 27.37 15.32
CA THR A 209 6.59 26.50 14.91
C THR A 209 6.74 25.11 15.52
N ILE A 210 5.63 24.39 15.66
CA ILE A 210 5.63 22.96 15.97
C ILE A 210 6.42 22.24 14.89
N SER A 211 7.39 21.42 15.30
CA SER A 211 8.18 20.60 14.39
C SER A 211 7.58 19.18 14.33
N VAL A 212 7.27 18.73 13.12
CA VAL A 212 6.81 17.37 12.86
C VAL A 212 7.88 16.69 12.02
N SER A 213 8.42 15.58 12.50
CA SER A 213 9.35 14.74 11.75
C SER A 213 8.84 13.32 11.64
N ILE A 214 9.11 12.68 10.52
CA ILE A 214 8.71 11.30 10.25
C ILE A 214 9.96 10.44 10.30
N ASP A 215 9.99 9.45 11.20
CA ASP A 215 11.05 8.43 11.24
C ASP A 215 10.59 7.19 10.47
N THR A 216 11.31 6.89 9.44
CA THR A 216 10.96 5.84 8.49
C THR A 216 11.88 4.63 8.59
N THR A 217 12.78 4.58 9.56
CA THR A 217 13.78 3.50 9.67
C THR A 217 13.22 2.13 10.06
N ARG A 218 11.93 2.02 10.36
CA ARG A 218 11.28 0.79 10.82
C ARG A 218 10.13 0.31 9.98
N THR A 219 10.01 0.81 8.79
CA THR A 219 8.86 0.51 7.98
C THR A 219 9.09 -0.59 6.98
N TRP A 220 8.04 -1.23 6.71
CA TRP A 220 7.79 -1.99 5.51
C TRP A 220 7.83 -1.10 4.25
N VAL A 221 7.76 0.24 4.41
CA VAL A 221 8.06 1.29 3.42
C VAL A 221 8.68 2.46 4.18
N ASN A 222 9.96 2.70 4.00
CA ASN A 222 10.68 3.78 4.66
C ASN A 222 10.57 5.09 3.88
N GLU A 223 10.07 6.14 4.52
CA GLU A 223 10.32 7.51 4.11
C GLU A 223 10.69 8.37 5.33
N GLU A 224 11.91 8.88 5.35
CA GLU A 224 12.38 9.81 6.35
C GLU A 224 12.12 11.23 5.87
N PHE A 225 11.38 12.01 6.65
CA PHE A 225 11.28 13.45 6.45
C PHE A 225 11.77 14.14 7.72
N THR A 226 13.00 14.58 7.73
CA THR A 226 13.54 15.40 8.81
C THR A 226 13.45 16.88 8.41
N ILE A 227 12.49 17.58 8.99
CA ILE A 227 12.57 19.04 9.01
C ILE A 227 13.49 19.41 10.19
N GLY A 228 14.76 19.63 9.87
CA GLY A 228 15.75 20.16 10.79
C GLY A 228 16.50 19.14 11.61
N GLN A 229 17.64 18.79 11.15
CA GLN A 229 18.94 18.29 11.61
C GLN A 229 19.37 16.98 10.96
N GLY A 230 19.90 17.09 9.76
CA GLY A 230 20.91 16.20 9.19
C GLY A 230 22.04 17.08 8.68
N ASP A 231 23.16 16.51 8.29
CA ASP A 231 24.35 17.19 7.70
C ASP A 231 24.05 17.93 6.38
N ASP A 232 22.84 18.46 6.23
CA ASP A 232 22.34 19.17 5.05
C ASP A 232 22.86 20.62 4.94
N LYS A 233 23.79 21.03 5.84
CA LYS A 233 24.47 22.32 5.80
C LYS A 233 23.54 23.52 5.60
N GLY A 234 22.37 23.50 6.24
CA GLY A 234 21.39 24.59 6.17
C GLY A 234 20.54 24.63 4.89
N ARG A 235 20.46 23.52 4.15
CA ARG A 235 19.55 23.39 3.02
C ARG A 235 18.12 23.22 3.50
N ASP A 236 17.22 24.05 2.97
CA ASP A 236 15.79 23.89 3.21
C ASP A 236 15.21 22.84 2.25
N LEU A 237 14.94 21.64 2.77
CA LEU A 237 14.32 20.53 2.03
C LEU A 237 12.81 20.42 2.30
N SER A 238 12.23 21.34 3.07
CA SER A 238 10.81 21.29 3.46
C SER A 238 9.83 21.34 2.28
N GLY A 239 10.27 21.94 1.17
CA GLY A 239 9.53 22.01 -0.09
C GLY A 239 9.88 20.90 -1.09
N ALA A 240 10.64 19.86 -0.69
CA ALA A 240 10.99 18.78 -1.60
C ALA A 240 9.78 17.93 -1.98
N VAL A 241 9.70 17.59 -3.26
CA VAL A 241 8.57 16.87 -3.87
C VAL A 241 8.98 15.43 -4.16
N GLY A 242 8.13 14.47 -3.82
CA GLY A 242 8.35 13.06 -4.12
C GLY A 242 8.28 12.76 -5.62
N VAL A 243 8.90 11.65 -6.05
CA VAL A 243 8.93 11.22 -7.46
C VAL A 243 7.53 11.19 -8.08
N ALA A 244 6.51 10.70 -7.38
CA ALA A 244 5.16 10.57 -7.95
C ALA A 244 4.58 11.92 -8.35
N ASP A 245 4.71 12.93 -7.51
CA ASP A 245 4.21 14.29 -7.75
C ASP A 245 5.10 15.03 -8.75
N ALA A 246 6.43 14.93 -8.58
CA ALA A 246 7.40 15.58 -9.44
C ALA A 246 7.27 15.17 -10.93
N ARG A 247 6.86 13.93 -11.21
CA ARG A 247 6.61 13.45 -12.58
C ARG A 247 5.55 14.27 -13.33
N ASN A 248 4.64 14.90 -12.61
CA ASN A 248 3.57 15.75 -13.17
C ASN A 248 3.99 17.22 -13.31
N MET A 249 5.21 17.59 -12.87
CA MET A 249 5.69 18.96 -12.83
C MET A 249 6.67 19.29 -13.98
N THR A 250 6.55 18.62 -15.14
CA THR A 250 7.44 18.89 -16.30
C THR A 250 7.39 20.38 -16.69
N GLY A 251 8.55 21.00 -16.74
CA GLY A 251 8.74 22.44 -16.99
C GLY A 251 9.01 23.26 -15.74
N ALA A 252 8.84 22.69 -14.54
CA ALA A 252 9.23 23.35 -13.30
C ALA A 252 10.76 23.45 -13.17
N THR A 253 11.25 24.55 -12.60
CA THR A 253 12.69 24.84 -12.45
C THR A 253 13.09 25.00 -11.00
N GLY A 254 14.32 24.56 -10.66
CA GLY A 254 14.88 24.72 -9.35
C GLY A 254 14.16 23.97 -8.22
N VAL A 255 13.45 22.89 -8.55
CA VAL A 255 12.64 22.10 -7.60
C VAL A 255 13.54 21.08 -6.89
N TRP A 256 13.38 20.95 -5.57
CA TRP A 256 13.88 19.81 -4.83
C TRP A 256 13.01 18.59 -5.08
N VAL A 257 13.60 17.51 -5.63
CA VAL A 257 12.93 16.23 -5.83
C VAL A 257 13.65 15.16 -5.02
N TYR A 258 12.89 14.28 -4.37
CA TYR A 258 13.48 13.15 -3.65
C TYR A 258 12.94 11.80 -4.12
N GLY A 259 13.79 10.77 -4.00
CA GLY A 259 13.46 9.39 -4.28
C GLY A 259 14.62 8.46 -3.94
N TYR A 260 14.37 7.16 -4.02
CA TYR A 260 15.37 6.13 -3.81
C TYR A 260 16.10 5.80 -5.11
N ILE A 261 17.41 5.68 -5.05
CA ILE A 261 18.22 5.26 -6.19
C ILE A 261 17.95 3.77 -6.45
N ILE A 262 17.38 3.45 -7.60
CA ILE A 262 17.05 2.07 -7.96
C ILE A 262 17.94 1.50 -9.07
N GLY A 263 18.86 2.29 -9.59
CA GLY A 263 19.76 1.92 -10.70
C GLY A 263 19.96 3.08 -11.68
N SER A 264 20.11 2.76 -12.96
CA SER A 264 20.28 3.73 -14.05
C SER A 264 18.99 3.91 -14.85
N ALA A 265 18.81 5.10 -15.42
CA ALA A 265 17.72 5.38 -16.34
C ALA A 265 18.02 4.94 -17.80
N SER A 266 19.29 4.77 -18.14
CA SER A 266 19.72 4.25 -19.45
C SER A 266 21.04 3.48 -19.32
N PRO A 267 21.04 2.16 -19.60
CA PRO A 267 19.85 1.34 -19.83
C PRO A 267 18.99 1.28 -18.57
N PHE A 268 17.67 1.28 -18.73
CA PHE A 268 16.77 1.16 -17.59
C PHE A 268 16.66 -0.31 -17.18
N GLN A 269 17.18 -0.61 -16.01
CA GLN A 269 17.02 -1.89 -15.33
C GLN A 269 17.28 -1.64 -13.84
N LYS A 270 16.52 -2.31 -12.97
CA LYS A 270 16.80 -2.28 -11.53
C LYS A 270 18.21 -2.79 -11.27
N ASP A 271 18.90 -2.13 -10.34
CA ASP A 271 20.30 -2.41 -9.98
C ASP A 271 21.31 -2.25 -11.13
N SER A 272 20.89 -1.69 -12.26
CA SER A 272 21.81 -1.32 -13.35
C SER A 272 22.69 -0.14 -12.94
N VAL A 273 23.88 -0.05 -13.52
CA VAL A 273 24.85 0.97 -13.16
C VAL A 273 25.26 1.82 -14.38
N SER A 274 25.32 3.13 -14.17
CA SER A 274 25.80 4.10 -15.14
C SER A 274 26.59 5.19 -14.43
N THR A 275 27.57 5.77 -15.11
CA THR A 275 28.32 6.93 -14.58
C THR A 275 27.63 8.25 -14.87
N THR A 276 26.63 8.30 -15.76
CA THR A 276 26.07 9.56 -16.28
C THR A 276 24.64 9.86 -15.86
N ASN A 277 23.94 8.87 -15.33
CA ASN A 277 22.55 9.02 -14.96
C ASN A 277 22.16 8.02 -13.86
N LEU A 278 21.11 8.38 -13.12
CA LEU A 278 20.44 7.51 -12.18
C LEU A 278 18.95 7.41 -12.52
N ALA A 279 18.31 6.38 -12.02
CA ALA A 279 16.87 6.28 -11.88
C ALA A 279 16.53 6.35 -10.38
N ILE A 280 15.62 7.25 -10.04
CA ILE A 280 15.07 7.35 -8.70
C ILE A 280 13.57 7.04 -8.73
N ALA A 281 13.08 6.41 -7.66
CA ALA A 281 11.69 6.04 -7.50
C ALA A 281 11.18 6.38 -6.10
N GLY A 282 9.88 6.44 -5.91
CA GLY A 282 9.28 6.66 -4.60
C GLY A 282 9.61 5.55 -3.59
N ARG A 283 10.05 4.37 -4.07
CA ARG A 283 10.46 3.21 -3.24
C ARG A 283 11.59 2.46 -3.92
N ALA A 284 12.49 1.91 -3.12
CA ALA A 284 13.61 1.10 -3.62
C ALA A 284 13.18 -0.20 -4.32
N SER A 285 11.95 -0.69 -4.05
CA SER A 285 11.41 -1.91 -4.65
C SER A 285 10.80 -1.72 -6.04
N ILE A 286 10.69 -0.49 -6.54
CA ILE A 286 10.11 -0.21 -7.86
C ILE A 286 10.99 -0.76 -8.96
N THR A 287 10.35 -1.43 -9.95
CA THR A 287 11.01 -2.00 -11.14
C THR A 287 10.44 -1.46 -12.45
N SER A 288 9.37 -0.67 -12.40
CA SER A 288 8.74 -0.08 -13.59
C SER A 288 9.38 1.25 -13.94
N LYS A 289 9.81 1.41 -15.18
CA LYS A 289 10.34 2.68 -15.71
C LYS A 289 9.31 3.82 -15.57
N ASP A 290 8.03 3.51 -15.74
CA ASP A 290 6.96 4.50 -15.70
C ASP A 290 6.64 5.01 -14.29
N ALA A 291 7.20 4.40 -13.27
CA ALA A 291 7.10 4.86 -11.88
C ALA A 291 8.35 5.61 -11.39
N CYS A 292 9.32 5.86 -12.29
CA CYS A 292 10.62 6.44 -11.96
C CYS A 292 10.83 7.83 -12.56
N MET A 293 11.80 8.56 -12.04
CA MET A 293 12.40 9.72 -12.67
C MET A 293 13.86 9.48 -12.96
N SER A 294 14.31 10.00 -14.09
CA SER A 294 15.74 10.01 -14.43
C SER A 294 16.45 11.19 -13.76
N VAL A 295 17.70 11.01 -13.37
CA VAL A 295 18.55 12.06 -12.78
C VAL A 295 19.79 12.22 -13.64
N GLU A 296 20.05 13.42 -14.15
CA GLU A 296 21.22 13.74 -14.94
C GLU A 296 22.44 13.92 -14.04
N LEU A 297 23.52 13.18 -14.28
CA LEU A 297 24.78 13.35 -13.58
C LEU A 297 25.80 14.06 -14.48
N LYS A 298 25.89 15.39 -14.34
CA LYS A 298 26.91 16.16 -15.03
C LYS A 298 28.31 15.86 -14.48
N LYS A 299 29.33 15.93 -15.35
CA LYS A 299 30.72 15.70 -14.96
C LYS A 299 31.14 16.62 -13.81
N GLY A 300 31.85 16.07 -12.84
CA GLY A 300 32.33 16.75 -11.62
C GLY A 300 31.92 16.01 -10.35
N ARG A 301 32.13 16.62 -9.22
CA ARG A 301 31.97 16.04 -7.88
C ARG A 301 30.64 15.29 -7.69
N MET A 302 29.52 15.86 -8.14
CA MET A 302 28.21 15.20 -8.03
C MET A 302 28.20 13.83 -8.73
N ARG A 303 28.74 13.77 -9.96
CA ARG A 303 28.83 12.49 -10.68
C ARG A 303 29.73 11.52 -9.95
N ASP A 304 30.88 12.00 -9.46
CA ASP A 304 31.87 11.14 -8.81
C ASP A 304 31.30 10.55 -7.51
N GLU A 305 30.47 11.28 -6.78
CA GLU A 305 29.86 10.86 -5.52
C GLU A 305 28.56 10.05 -5.71
N LEU A 306 27.77 10.36 -6.74
CA LEU A 306 26.42 9.79 -6.88
C LEU A 306 26.32 8.61 -7.84
N ASN A 307 27.19 8.51 -8.86
CA ASN A 307 27.04 7.48 -9.88
C ASN A 307 27.09 6.08 -9.24
N ALA A 308 26.17 5.22 -9.68
CA ALA A 308 26.02 3.88 -9.10
C ALA A 308 27.09 2.89 -9.63
N HIS A 309 27.82 3.24 -10.71
CA HIS A 309 28.89 2.40 -11.23
C HIS A 309 30.09 2.38 -10.28
N ASP A 310 30.56 3.56 -9.86
CA ASP A 310 31.71 3.69 -8.98
C ASP A 310 31.31 3.58 -7.51
N ASN A 311 30.04 3.87 -7.19
CA ASN A 311 29.47 3.85 -5.85
C ASN A 311 28.25 2.92 -5.77
N PRO A 312 28.40 1.60 -5.91
CA PRO A 312 27.27 0.66 -5.92
C PRO A 312 26.47 0.66 -4.61
N GLY A 313 27.07 1.06 -3.50
CA GLY A 313 26.39 1.25 -2.22
C GLY A 313 25.37 2.39 -2.19
N ASN A 314 25.30 3.22 -3.24
CA ASN A 314 24.26 4.24 -3.37
C ASN A 314 22.91 3.65 -3.83
N ILE A 315 22.89 2.46 -4.42
CA ILE A 315 21.63 1.81 -4.76
C ILE A 315 20.84 1.49 -3.48
N GLY A 316 19.57 1.88 -3.45
CA GLY A 316 18.69 1.77 -2.29
C GLY A 316 18.75 2.96 -1.34
N ARG A 317 19.73 3.87 -1.47
CA ARG A 317 19.79 5.09 -0.66
C ARG A 317 18.84 6.16 -1.18
N LYS A 318 18.42 7.04 -0.28
CA LYS A 318 17.56 8.18 -0.61
C LYS A 318 18.40 9.34 -1.12
N LEU A 319 17.97 9.91 -2.24
CA LEU A 319 18.61 11.03 -2.89
C LEU A 319 17.64 12.19 -3.01
N PHE A 320 18.06 13.37 -2.54
CA PHE A 320 17.44 14.64 -2.85
C PHE A 320 18.27 15.35 -3.92
N VAL A 321 17.64 15.84 -4.95
CA VAL A 321 18.29 16.63 -6.00
C VAL A 321 17.50 17.89 -6.30
N LYS A 322 18.18 19.02 -6.42
CA LYS A 322 17.57 20.29 -6.82
C LYS A 322 17.90 20.55 -8.29
N GLY A 323 16.87 20.72 -9.11
CA GLY A 323 17.09 20.95 -10.54
C GLY A 323 15.81 21.25 -11.29
N ASP A 324 15.85 21.15 -12.60
CA ASP A 324 14.75 21.42 -13.50
C ASP A 324 14.08 20.11 -13.91
N ILE A 325 12.76 20.07 -13.86
CA ILE A 325 12.01 18.87 -14.27
C ILE A 325 11.76 18.92 -15.77
N ALA A 326 12.43 18.02 -16.50
CA ALA A 326 12.32 17.93 -17.95
C ALA A 326 12.40 16.46 -18.40
N LYS A 327 11.99 16.20 -19.65
CA LYS A 327 12.13 14.85 -20.22
C LYS A 327 13.59 14.47 -20.38
N TYR A 328 13.98 13.29 -19.84
CA TYR A 328 15.33 12.75 -19.93
C TYR A 328 15.26 11.22 -20.02
N TYR A 329 15.91 10.63 -21.03
CA TYR A 329 15.80 9.20 -21.38
C TYR A 329 14.37 8.67 -21.54
N GLY A 330 13.47 9.53 -22.04
CA GLY A 330 12.10 9.14 -22.40
C GLY A 330 11.07 9.23 -21.28
N ILE A 331 11.49 9.52 -20.05
CA ILE A 331 10.63 9.73 -18.86
C ILE A 331 10.87 11.13 -18.28
N PRO A 332 9.97 11.62 -17.40
CA PRO A 332 10.28 12.82 -16.60
C PRO A 332 11.57 12.60 -15.80
N GLY A 333 12.37 13.64 -15.68
CA GLY A 333 13.65 13.56 -15.01
C GLY A 333 14.08 14.90 -14.44
N VAL A 334 15.11 14.90 -13.58
CA VAL A 334 15.73 16.08 -13.03
C VAL A 334 17.02 16.37 -13.78
N LYS A 335 17.10 17.54 -14.36
CA LYS A 335 18.22 18.04 -15.13
C LYS A 335 18.79 19.33 -14.51
N ASN A 336 19.91 19.80 -15.01
CA ASN A 336 20.52 21.04 -14.55
C ASN A 336 20.66 21.09 -13.01
N ILE A 337 21.05 19.96 -12.41
CA ILE A 337 21.12 19.81 -10.97
C ILE A 337 22.10 20.80 -10.38
N SER A 338 21.62 21.60 -9.45
CA SER A 338 22.38 22.65 -8.75
C SER A 338 22.84 22.21 -7.36
N ASP A 339 22.12 21.28 -6.72
CA ASP A 339 22.46 20.79 -5.38
C ASP A 339 21.89 19.36 -5.18
N TYR A 340 22.43 18.63 -4.20
CA TYR A 340 22.00 17.29 -3.84
C TYR A 340 22.34 16.94 -2.39
N VAL A 341 21.56 16.03 -1.82
CA VAL A 341 21.81 15.39 -0.53
C VAL A 341 21.53 13.90 -0.69
N ILE A 342 22.45 13.03 -0.26
CA ILE A 342 22.28 11.58 -0.23
C ILE A 342 22.29 11.11 1.22
N GLN A 343 21.27 10.29 1.58
CA GLN A 343 21.05 9.77 2.93
C GLN A 343 21.08 8.25 2.95
#